data_54736d9a43fff2eeed5bff8e743972b1
#
_entry.id   54736d9a43fff2eeed5bff8e743972b1
#
_cell.length_a   1.000
_cell.length_b   1.000
_cell.length_c   1.000
_cell.angle_alpha   90.00
_cell.angle_beta   90.00
_cell.angle_gamma   90.00
#
_symmetry.space_group_name_H-M   'P 1'
#
loop_
_entity.id
_entity.type
_entity.pdbx_description
1 polymer ?
#
loop_
_entity_poly.entity_id
_entity_poly.type
_entity_poly.pdbx_seq_one_letter_code
_entity_poly.pdbx_strand_id
1 'polypeptide(L)'
;GTAMIVFLLGFLIITGLSHDIINREVYTRTIRFLVTKTSRPKIIIGKFLGVWLFWFTCILASYILVMIVSKTFLWQSAADSMAFLTAAIALNLLFSVIFPKPAMSMFFGIVFALFFPALSIWAIFSDNMMISWFKYLSPYYYSNLGHYFTLINIVYAIAVLGGAIALFKRRDL
;
A
#
# COMPACT_ATOMS: atom_id res chain seq x y z
N GLY A 1 -11.08 1.69 17.15
CA GLY A 1 -10.93 0.25 17.08
C GLY A 1 -10.58 -0.28 15.71
N THR A 2 -11.54 -0.42 14.78
CA THR A 2 -11.33 -1.02 13.45
C THR A 2 -10.26 -0.33 12.62
N ALA A 3 -10.25 0.99 12.55
CA ALA A 3 -9.24 1.75 11.83
C ALA A 3 -7.83 1.51 12.38
N MET A 4 -7.66 1.39 13.70
CA MET A 4 -6.38 1.12 14.32
C MET A 4 -5.83 -0.26 13.93
N ILE A 5 -6.68 -1.28 13.87
CA ILE A 5 -6.30 -2.62 13.41
C ILE A 5 -5.85 -2.58 11.94
N VAL A 6 -6.60 -1.86 11.09
CA VAL A 6 -6.25 -1.67 9.68
C VAL A 6 -4.90 -0.97 9.54
N PHE A 7 -4.61 0.04 10.36
CA PHE A 7 -3.34 0.76 10.30
C PHE A 7 -2.16 -0.08 10.78
N LEU A 8 -2.32 -0.89 11.84
CA LEU A 8 -1.24 -1.71 12.37
C LEU A 8 -0.99 -2.97 11.52
N LEU A 9 -2.05 -3.69 11.17
CA LEU A 9 -1.94 -4.98 10.49
C LEU A 9 -2.14 -4.89 8.98
N GLY A 10 -2.82 -3.85 8.48
CA GLY A 10 -3.20 -3.74 7.08
C GLY A 10 -2.00 -3.82 6.14
N PHE A 11 -0.92 -3.10 6.43
CA PHE A 11 0.29 -3.15 5.61
C PHE A 11 0.93 -4.53 5.59
N LEU A 12 0.98 -5.21 6.75
CA LEU A 12 1.54 -6.56 6.87
C LEU A 12 0.69 -7.58 6.09
N ILE A 13 -0.64 -7.50 6.21
CA ILE A 13 -1.56 -8.40 5.51
C ILE A 13 -1.52 -8.15 4.00
N ILE A 14 -1.49 -6.88 3.55
CA ILE A 14 -1.34 -6.52 2.14
C ILE A 14 -0.03 -7.11 1.61
N THR A 15 1.07 -6.93 2.33
CA THR A 15 2.37 -7.46 1.93
C THR A 15 2.34 -8.98 1.83
N GLY A 16 1.77 -9.67 2.82
CA GLY A 16 1.64 -11.13 2.80
C GLY A 16 0.88 -11.67 1.60
N LEU A 17 -0.21 -10.99 1.19
CA LEU A 17 -1.08 -11.44 0.10
C LEU A 17 -0.69 -10.93 -1.28
N SER A 18 0.06 -9.84 -1.36
CA SER A 18 0.23 -9.10 -2.62
C SER A 18 1.68 -8.75 -2.94
N HIS A 19 2.66 -9.34 -2.22
CA HIS A 19 4.09 -9.02 -2.40
C HIS A 19 4.63 -9.40 -3.78
N ASP A 20 4.03 -10.38 -4.47
CA ASP A 20 4.55 -10.98 -5.69
C ASP A 20 3.77 -10.63 -6.97
N ILE A 21 2.90 -9.63 -6.91
CA ILE A 21 1.94 -9.28 -7.98
C ILE A 21 2.61 -9.06 -9.35
N ILE A 22 3.82 -8.50 -9.38
CA ILE A 22 4.55 -8.21 -10.61
C ILE A 22 5.78 -9.10 -10.74
N ASN A 23 6.58 -9.22 -9.68
CA ASN A 23 7.84 -9.95 -9.78
C ASN A 23 7.66 -11.45 -10.01
N ARG A 24 6.53 -12.03 -9.62
CA ARG A 24 6.19 -13.42 -9.98
C ARG A 24 6.09 -13.61 -11.48
N GLU A 25 5.37 -12.70 -12.16
CA GLU A 25 5.22 -12.76 -13.62
C GLU A 25 6.54 -12.48 -14.36
N VAL A 26 7.38 -11.60 -13.79
CA VAL A 26 8.74 -11.37 -14.29
C VAL A 26 9.60 -12.60 -14.11
N TYR A 27 9.57 -13.22 -12.93
CA TYR A 27 10.35 -14.42 -12.61
C TYR A 27 9.96 -15.63 -13.47
N THR A 28 8.65 -15.84 -13.69
CA THR A 28 8.12 -16.90 -14.55
C THR A 28 8.19 -16.58 -16.05
N ARG A 29 8.70 -15.40 -16.42
CA ARG A 29 8.76 -14.88 -17.80
C ARG A 29 7.41 -14.69 -18.49
N THR A 30 6.29 -14.86 -17.79
CA THR A 30 4.93 -14.65 -18.34
C THR A 30 4.66 -13.18 -18.65
N ILE A 31 5.38 -12.25 -18.01
CA ILE A 31 5.30 -10.82 -18.29
C ILE A 31 5.56 -10.49 -19.77
N ARG A 32 6.39 -11.29 -20.47
CA ARG A 32 6.70 -11.07 -21.89
C ARG A 32 5.46 -11.13 -22.76
N PHE A 33 4.54 -12.04 -22.48
CA PHE A 33 3.26 -12.14 -23.20
C PHE A 33 2.34 -10.94 -22.93
N LEU A 34 2.37 -10.39 -21.72
CA LEU A 34 1.58 -9.21 -21.39
C LEU A 34 2.11 -7.97 -22.11
N VAL A 35 3.42 -7.79 -22.14
CA VAL A 35 4.06 -6.59 -22.75
C VAL A 35 3.86 -6.56 -24.28
N THR A 36 3.68 -7.72 -24.94
CA THR A 36 3.34 -7.75 -26.37
C THR A 36 1.91 -7.32 -26.67
N LYS A 37 0.99 -7.47 -25.71
CA LYS A 37 -0.44 -7.16 -25.88
C LYS A 37 -0.84 -5.82 -25.31
N THR A 38 -0.11 -5.29 -24.33
CA THR A 38 -0.49 -4.04 -23.66
C THR A 38 0.74 -3.26 -23.18
N SER A 39 0.57 -1.94 -22.97
CA SER A 39 1.68 -1.09 -22.53
C SER A 39 2.04 -1.35 -21.06
N ARG A 40 3.32 -1.21 -20.70
CA ARG A 40 3.85 -1.39 -19.36
C ARG A 40 3.10 -0.59 -18.27
N PRO A 41 2.73 0.69 -18.47
CA PRO A 41 1.94 1.43 -17.49
C PRO A 41 0.55 0.83 -17.24
N LYS A 42 -0.11 0.34 -18.29
CA LYS A 42 -1.43 -0.30 -18.16
C LYS A 42 -1.36 -1.58 -17.33
N ILE A 43 -0.26 -2.33 -17.41
CA ILE A 43 -0.04 -3.52 -16.57
C ILE A 43 0.01 -3.12 -15.10
N ILE A 44 0.83 -2.12 -14.75
CA ILE A 44 0.98 -1.65 -13.37
C ILE A 44 -0.36 -1.13 -12.82
N ILE A 45 -1.06 -0.28 -13.57
CA ILE A 45 -2.35 0.28 -13.16
C ILE A 45 -3.39 -0.83 -13.02
N GLY A 46 -3.47 -1.78 -13.96
CA GLY A 46 -4.40 -2.90 -13.88
C GLY A 46 -4.17 -3.78 -12.66
N LYS A 47 -2.90 -4.08 -12.33
CA LYS A 47 -2.55 -4.83 -11.12
C LYS A 47 -2.90 -4.07 -9.85
N PHE A 48 -2.59 -2.77 -9.81
CA PHE A 48 -2.97 -1.90 -8.70
C PHE A 48 -4.48 -1.90 -8.48
N LEU A 49 -5.26 -1.66 -9.53
CA LEU A 49 -6.72 -1.64 -9.45
C LEU A 49 -7.32 -2.98 -9.03
N GLY A 50 -6.75 -4.10 -9.49
CA GLY A 50 -7.21 -5.43 -9.09
C GLY A 50 -7.05 -5.65 -7.58
N VAL A 51 -5.90 -5.32 -7.02
CA VAL A 51 -5.65 -5.43 -5.57
C VAL A 51 -6.48 -4.40 -4.80
N TRP A 52 -6.57 -3.19 -5.32
CA TRP A 52 -7.36 -2.13 -4.70
C TRP A 52 -8.86 -2.50 -4.60
N LEU A 53 -9.45 -3.06 -5.65
CA LEU A 53 -10.83 -3.54 -5.65
C LEU A 53 -11.04 -4.69 -4.67
N PHE A 54 -10.11 -5.63 -4.59
CA PHE A 54 -10.16 -6.70 -3.61
C PHE A 54 -10.22 -6.15 -2.18
N TRP A 55 -9.30 -5.24 -1.84
CA TRP A 55 -9.27 -4.64 -0.51
C TRP A 55 -10.45 -3.72 -0.25
N PHE A 56 -10.95 -3.03 -1.26
CA PHE A 56 -12.17 -2.23 -1.16
C PHE A 56 -13.36 -3.09 -0.76
N THR A 57 -13.55 -4.26 -1.38
CA THR A 57 -14.64 -5.18 -1.01
C THR A 57 -14.47 -5.74 0.40
N CYS A 58 -13.23 -6.06 0.82
CA CYS A 58 -12.95 -6.53 2.18
C CYS A 58 -13.27 -5.46 3.23
N ILE A 59 -12.84 -4.22 3.01
CA ILE A 59 -13.11 -3.09 3.91
C ILE A 59 -14.60 -2.79 3.97
N LEU A 60 -15.27 -2.74 2.83
CA LEU A 60 -16.71 -2.51 2.77
C LEU A 60 -17.48 -3.59 3.55
N ALA A 61 -17.16 -4.87 3.33
CA ALA A 61 -17.76 -5.97 4.07
C ALA A 61 -17.51 -5.85 5.58
N SER A 62 -16.30 -5.52 6.00
CA SER A 62 -15.94 -5.33 7.41
C SER A 62 -16.74 -4.21 8.07
N TYR A 63 -16.89 -3.06 7.39
CA TYR A 63 -17.66 -1.94 7.94
C TYR A 63 -19.18 -2.18 7.90
N ILE A 64 -19.70 -2.99 6.97
CA ILE A 64 -21.09 -3.45 7.00
C ILE A 64 -21.34 -4.35 8.22
N LEU A 65 -20.42 -5.27 8.54
CA LEU A 65 -20.53 -6.08 9.76
C LEU A 65 -20.50 -5.23 11.02
N VAL A 66 -19.62 -4.24 11.09
CA VAL A 66 -19.59 -3.27 12.20
C VAL A 66 -20.90 -2.49 12.28
N MET A 67 -21.49 -2.09 11.15
CA MET A 67 -22.76 -1.37 11.10
C MET A 67 -23.91 -2.21 11.70
N ILE A 68 -23.93 -3.52 11.48
CA ILE A 68 -24.97 -4.41 12.04
C ILE A 68 -24.95 -4.35 13.56
N VAL A 69 -23.76 -4.28 14.17
CA VAL A 69 -23.57 -4.23 15.63
C VAL A 69 -23.77 -2.82 16.18
N SER A 70 -23.16 -1.80 15.56
CA SER A 70 -23.17 -0.41 16.03
C SER A 70 -24.42 0.37 15.63
N LYS A 71 -25.21 -0.16 14.69
CA LYS A 71 -26.39 0.47 14.05
C LYS A 71 -26.10 1.82 13.37
N THR A 72 -24.81 2.15 13.19
CA THR A 72 -24.36 3.35 12.50
C THR A 72 -23.24 2.99 11.53
N PHE A 73 -23.26 3.56 10.32
CA PHE A 73 -22.19 3.35 9.36
C PHE A 73 -21.09 4.38 9.57
N LEU A 74 -19.88 3.92 9.83
CA LEU A 74 -18.71 4.75 10.10
C LEU A 74 -18.02 5.19 8.79
N TRP A 75 -18.69 6.01 8.00
CA TRP A 75 -18.21 6.48 6.68
C TRP A 75 -16.80 7.03 6.72
N GLN A 76 -16.51 7.83 7.71
CA GLN A 76 -15.26 8.53 7.88
C GLN A 76 -14.12 7.56 8.14
N SER A 77 -14.31 6.62 9.07
CA SER A 77 -13.31 5.59 9.35
C SER A 77 -13.09 4.63 8.17
N ALA A 78 -14.14 4.35 7.39
CA ALA A 78 -14.03 3.53 6.20
C ALA A 78 -13.21 4.25 5.11
N ALA A 79 -13.47 5.54 4.88
CA ALA A 79 -12.72 6.37 3.94
C ALA A 79 -11.25 6.52 4.33
N ASP A 80 -10.97 6.78 5.62
CA ASP A 80 -9.61 6.90 6.14
C ASP A 80 -8.84 5.58 6.00
N SER A 81 -9.48 4.47 6.34
CA SER A 81 -8.89 3.13 6.17
C SER A 81 -8.56 2.85 4.71
N MET A 82 -9.47 3.21 3.79
CA MET A 82 -9.27 2.96 2.37
C MET A 82 -8.18 3.85 1.77
N ALA A 83 -8.09 5.12 2.17
CA ALA A 83 -7.04 6.02 1.74
C ALA A 83 -5.66 5.54 2.22
N PHE A 84 -5.55 5.07 3.47
CA PHE A 84 -4.33 4.47 3.99
C PHE A 84 -3.93 3.20 3.22
N LEU A 85 -4.88 2.28 3.00
CA LEU A 85 -4.61 1.05 2.24
C LEU A 85 -4.20 1.34 0.80
N THR A 86 -4.75 2.40 0.18
CA THR A 86 -4.34 2.84 -1.15
C THR A 86 -2.85 3.16 -1.20
N ALA A 87 -2.32 3.88 -0.21
CA ALA A 87 -0.89 4.16 -0.08
C ALA A 87 -0.07 2.88 0.18
N ALA A 88 -0.57 2.00 1.06
CA ALA A 88 0.08 0.73 1.39
C ALA A 88 0.16 -0.21 0.17
N ILE A 89 -0.90 -0.31 -0.63
CA ILE A 89 -0.93 -1.11 -1.87
C ILE A 89 0.07 -0.54 -2.88
N ALA A 90 0.14 0.78 -3.03
CA ALA A 90 1.09 1.43 -3.94
C ALA A 90 2.54 1.15 -3.54
N LEU A 91 2.88 1.23 -2.24
CA LEU A 91 4.20 0.88 -1.72
C LEU A 91 4.55 -0.59 -1.96
N ASN A 92 3.61 -1.49 -1.68
CA ASN A 92 3.83 -2.93 -1.88
C ASN A 92 4.05 -3.26 -3.37
N LEU A 93 3.31 -2.61 -4.26
CA LEU A 93 3.50 -2.75 -5.70
C LEU A 93 4.86 -2.20 -6.16
N LEU A 94 5.32 -1.09 -5.57
CA LEU A 94 6.67 -0.56 -5.82
C LEU A 94 7.74 -1.58 -5.42
N PHE A 95 7.62 -2.23 -4.25
CA PHE A 95 8.52 -3.31 -3.84
C PHE A 95 8.51 -4.48 -4.82
N SER A 96 7.33 -4.88 -5.30
CA SER A 96 7.20 -5.93 -6.31
C SER A 96 7.89 -5.59 -7.65
N VAL A 97 7.99 -4.30 -7.98
CA VAL A 97 8.73 -3.82 -9.15
C VAL A 97 10.23 -3.79 -8.90
N ILE A 98 10.67 -3.38 -7.70
CA ILE A 98 12.10 -3.24 -7.37
C ILE A 98 12.79 -4.60 -7.29
N PHE A 99 12.19 -5.54 -6.57
CA PHE A 99 12.81 -6.84 -6.30
C PHE A 99 12.58 -7.84 -7.44
N PRO A 100 13.65 -8.52 -7.94
CA PRO A 100 13.53 -9.42 -9.08
C PRO A 100 12.89 -10.77 -8.73
N LYS A 101 12.99 -11.21 -7.47
CA LYS A 101 12.50 -12.52 -7.02
C LYS A 101 11.36 -12.36 -6.00
N PRO A 102 10.29 -13.18 -6.07
CA PRO A 102 9.18 -13.15 -5.12
C PRO A 102 9.63 -13.32 -3.66
N ALA A 103 10.56 -14.23 -3.39
CA ALA A 103 11.09 -14.46 -2.05
C ALA A 103 11.79 -13.22 -1.45
N MET A 104 12.52 -12.46 -2.28
CA MET A 104 13.13 -11.20 -1.83
C MET A 104 12.08 -10.14 -1.54
N SER A 105 11.09 -10.00 -2.40
CA SER A 105 9.97 -9.06 -2.19
C SER A 105 9.21 -9.39 -0.91
N MET A 106 8.97 -10.68 -0.64
CA MET A 106 8.32 -11.12 0.59
C MET A 106 9.16 -10.77 1.83
N PHE A 107 10.44 -11.14 1.83
CA PHE A 107 11.33 -10.88 2.96
C PHE A 107 11.44 -9.39 3.28
N PHE A 108 11.82 -8.58 2.29
CA PHE A 108 11.95 -7.13 2.49
C PHE A 108 10.61 -6.45 2.76
N GLY A 109 9.51 -6.94 2.15
CA GLY A 109 8.17 -6.45 2.41
C GLY A 109 7.73 -6.69 3.84
N ILE A 110 7.97 -7.88 4.41
CA ILE A 110 7.64 -8.19 5.82
C ILE A 110 8.51 -7.37 6.76
N VAL A 111 9.82 -7.30 6.51
CA VAL A 111 10.74 -6.47 7.31
C VAL A 111 10.26 -5.03 7.31
N PHE A 112 9.94 -4.47 6.14
CA PHE A 112 9.41 -3.12 6.02
C PHE A 112 8.06 -2.97 6.72
N ALA A 113 7.15 -3.94 6.58
CA ALA A 113 5.83 -3.91 7.23
C ALA A 113 5.89 -3.91 8.77
N LEU A 114 6.94 -4.46 9.34
CA LEU A 114 7.17 -4.46 10.79
C LEU A 114 7.91 -3.20 11.27
N PHE A 115 8.97 -2.81 10.58
CA PHE A 115 9.82 -1.69 11.00
C PHE A 115 9.25 -0.33 10.64
N PHE A 116 8.55 -0.21 9.50
CA PHE A 116 8.03 1.07 9.03
C PHE A 116 6.99 1.69 9.96
N PRO A 117 5.98 0.95 10.50
CA PRO A 117 5.09 1.48 11.52
C PRO A 117 5.82 1.88 12.80
N ALA A 118 6.76 1.06 13.27
CA ALA A 118 7.52 1.35 14.48
C ALA A 118 8.37 2.62 14.34
N LEU A 119 9.10 2.75 13.21
CA LEU A 119 9.86 3.96 12.90
C LEU A 119 8.95 5.17 12.72
N SER A 120 7.78 5.00 12.12
CA SER A 120 6.81 6.08 11.92
C SER A 120 6.26 6.60 13.24
N ILE A 121 5.89 5.70 14.15
CA ILE A 121 5.44 6.05 15.50
C ILE A 121 6.57 6.76 16.26
N TRP A 122 7.77 6.23 16.21
CA TRP A 122 8.93 6.86 16.85
C TRP A 122 9.21 8.25 16.29
N ALA A 123 9.15 8.44 14.97
CA ALA A 123 9.34 9.74 14.32
C ALA A 123 8.27 10.78 14.69
N ILE A 124 7.03 10.35 14.97
CA ILE A 124 5.93 11.23 15.38
C ILE A 124 6.19 11.79 16.79
N PHE A 125 6.72 10.97 17.71
CA PHE A 125 6.95 11.33 19.10
C PHE A 125 8.37 11.84 19.40
N SER A 126 9.28 11.80 18.42
CA SER A 126 10.67 12.20 18.61
C SER A 126 10.86 13.70 18.36
N ASP A 127 11.53 14.38 19.30
CA ASP A 127 11.98 15.77 19.15
C ASP A 127 13.28 15.88 18.34
N ASN A 128 13.92 14.76 17.98
CA ASN A 128 15.15 14.75 17.23
C ASN A 128 14.89 15.08 15.75
N MET A 129 15.49 16.16 15.27
CA MET A 129 15.31 16.67 13.90
C MET A 129 15.67 15.62 12.82
N MET A 130 16.68 14.76 13.06
CA MET A 130 17.10 13.72 12.12
C MET A 130 16.06 12.59 11.95
N ILE A 131 15.23 12.35 12.96
CA ILE A 131 14.21 11.30 12.92
C ILE A 131 12.84 11.90 12.58
N SER A 132 12.58 13.11 13.08
CA SER A 132 11.29 13.77 12.95
C SER A 132 10.89 14.05 11.49
N TRP A 133 11.85 14.26 10.56
CA TRP A 133 11.50 14.44 9.14
C TRP A 133 10.89 13.19 8.50
N PHE A 134 11.20 11.99 9.03
CA PHE A 134 10.67 10.72 8.52
C PHE A 134 9.14 10.61 8.65
N LYS A 135 8.55 11.33 9.61
CA LYS A 135 7.08 11.38 9.76
C LYS A 135 6.37 11.86 8.49
N TYR A 136 6.97 12.81 7.75
CA TYR A 136 6.38 13.33 6.51
C TYR A 136 6.41 12.34 5.34
N LEU A 137 7.25 11.32 5.42
CA LEU A 137 7.31 10.23 4.44
C LEU A 137 6.30 9.12 4.76
N SER A 138 5.71 9.14 5.95
CA SER A 138 4.88 8.07 6.47
C SER A 138 3.38 8.33 6.27
N PRO A 139 2.63 7.42 5.61
CA PRO A 139 1.17 7.47 5.54
C PRO A 139 0.49 7.49 6.92
N TYR A 140 1.14 6.92 7.94
CA TYR A 140 0.63 6.89 9.33
C TYR A 140 0.51 8.28 9.93
N TYR A 141 1.44 9.19 9.63
CA TYR A 141 1.41 10.56 10.11
C TYR A 141 0.16 11.30 9.63
N TYR A 142 -0.14 11.21 8.34
CA TYR A 142 -1.30 11.88 7.76
C TYR A 142 -2.62 11.28 8.24
N SER A 143 -2.68 9.97 8.44
CA SER A 143 -3.85 9.31 9.02
C SER A 143 -4.11 9.70 10.47
N ASN A 144 -3.07 10.12 11.22
CA ASN A 144 -3.19 10.57 12.61
C ASN A 144 -3.56 12.05 12.75
N LEU A 145 -3.27 12.89 11.74
CA LEU A 145 -3.57 14.33 11.75
C LEU A 145 -5.06 14.66 11.57
N GLY A 146 -5.85 13.69 11.12
CA GLY A 146 -7.29 13.85 10.89
C GLY A 146 -7.71 13.72 9.43
N HIS A 147 -9.02 13.71 9.20
CA HIS A 147 -9.64 13.29 7.94
C HIS A 147 -9.19 14.06 6.70
N TYR A 148 -9.00 15.37 6.81
CA TYR A 148 -8.56 16.21 5.68
C TYR A 148 -7.15 15.83 5.23
N PHE A 149 -6.29 15.47 6.17
CA PHE A 149 -4.90 15.07 5.87
C PHE A 149 -4.80 13.65 5.31
N THR A 150 -5.81 12.82 5.51
CA THR A 150 -5.85 11.47 4.96
C THR A 150 -5.89 11.48 3.42
N LEU A 151 -6.42 12.54 2.80
CA LEU A 151 -6.36 12.72 1.34
C LEU A 151 -4.92 12.80 0.81
N ILE A 152 -3.96 13.24 1.63
CA ILE A 152 -2.53 13.25 1.25
C ILE A 152 -2.05 11.83 0.97
N ASN A 153 -2.59 10.81 1.63
CA ASN A 153 -2.26 9.42 1.34
C ASN A 153 -2.61 8.99 -0.08
N ILE A 154 -3.65 9.59 -0.68
CA ILE A 154 -4.01 9.36 -2.08
C ILE A 154 -2.96 9.99 -3.01
N VAL A 155 -2.55 11.23 -2.72
CA VAL A 155 -1.49 11.91 -3.47
C VAL A 155 -0.17 11.15 -3.34
N TYR A 156 0.15 10.67 -2.15
CA TYR A 156 1.30 9.82 -1.89
C TYR A 156 1.25 8.53 -2.73
N ALA A 157 0.10 7.85 -2.77
CA ALA A 157 -0.09 6.66 -3.58
C ALA A 157 0.13 6.92 -5.08
N ILE A 158 -0.37 8.06 -5.59
CA ILE A 158 -0.16 8.46 -7.00
C ILE A 158 1.33 8.68 -7.29
N ALA A 159 2.05 9.35 -6.39
CA ALA A 159 3.49 9.59 -6.54
C ALA A 159 4.27 8.27 -6.54
N VAL A 160 3.97 7.36 -5.63
CA VAL A 160 4.59 6.03 -5.53
C VAL A 160 4.29 5.18 -6.76
N LEU A 161 3.05 5.20 -7.25
CA LEU A 161 2.67 4.51 -8.49
C LEU A 161 3.40 5.08 -9.71
N GLY A 162 3.55 6.39 -9.78
CA GLY A 162 4.36 7.04 -10.82
C GLY A 162 5.80 6.55 -10.80
N GLY A 163 6.40 6.46 -9.62
CA GLY A 163 7.72 5.86 -9.40
C GLY A 163 7.80 4.41 -9.85
N ALA A 164 6.83 3.58 -9.48
CA ALA A 164 6.75 2.18 -9.89
C ALA A 164 6.66 2.03 -11.42
N ILE A 165 5.86 2.87 -12.09
CA ILE A 165 5.73 2.88 -13.55
C ILE A 165 7.05 3.30 -14.20
N ALA A 166 7.73 4.33 -13.68
CA ALA A 166 9.00 4.81 -14.21
C ALA A 166 10.10 3.74 -14.09
N LEU A 167 10.18 3.06 -12.95
CA LEU A 167 11.13 1.97 -12.73
C LEU A 167 10.82 0.76 -13.65
N PHE A 168 9.55 0.39 -13.77
CA PHE A 168 9.15 -0.73 -14.60
C PHE A 168 9.41 -0.49 -16.09
N LYS A 169 9.29 0.76 -16.57
CA LYS A 169 9.64 1.12 -17.95
C LYS A 169 11.12 0.91 -18.28
N ARG A 170 12.01 1.13 -17.30
CA ARG A 170 13.48 1.00 -17.46
C ARG A 170 13.97 -0.44 -17.29
N ARG A 171 13.11 -1.36 -16.86
CA ARG A 171 13.51 -2.74 -16.60
C ARG A 171 13.59 -3.52 -17.91
N ASP A 172 14.71 -4.21 -18.13
CA ASP A 172 14.86 -5.18 -19.20
C ASP A 172 14.05 -6.46 -18.84
N LEU A 173 13.17 -6.89 -19.76
CA LEU A 173 12.21 -7.98 -19.58
C LEU A 173 12.47 -9.12 -20.58
#